data_f5a9e928d5152fb529e6f6e180113f77
#
_entry.id   f5a9e928d5152fb529e6f6e180113f77
#
_cell.length_a   1.000
_cell.length_b   1.000
_cell.length_c   1.000
_cell.angle_alpha   90.00
_cell.angle_beta   90.00
_cell.angle_gamma   90.00
#
_symmetry.space_group_name_H-M   'P 1'
#
loop_
_entity.id
_entity.type
_entity.pdbx_description
1 polymer ?
#
loop_
_entity_poly.entity_id
_entity_poly.type
_entity_poly.pdbx_seq_one_letter_code
_entity_poly.pdbx_strand_id
1 'polypeptide(L)'
;MTALPPMAEMERATTLRDADYDGVFFVAVRTTRIFCRPSCPARPLPKNRVYFATAAEALAVGYRPCLRCKPLDVGGAAPAWVTRLLAAVEAAPGRRLPDKELPKAGVDSVAARRYFRANFGMTFQAYCRGRRLGEASRHIEKGATLDTAALDHGYESLSGFRDAFAKTFGRPPGAAVGPSVVVSWAESPINPLVLAATSEGLCLLEFTERTRLERQVAALRDYLCMPIVPGTNAHIERAKHELAEYFAGRRRDFTVPLCPTGTPFQRQVWDQLLRVPYGKTWSYADLARAVKQSPAACRAVGQANGRNRIAIMIPCHRVVNKDGSLGGYGGGLWRKEFLLALERKTLGE
;
A
#
# COMPACT_ATOMS: atom_id res chain seq x y z
N MET A 1 13.19 -22.25 9.61
CA MET A 1 13.30 -21.38 10.80
C MET A 1 14.05 -20.14 10.38
N THR A 2 13.41 -18.99 10.35
CA THR A 2 14.05 -17.70 10.01
C THR A 2 15.04 -17.36 11.12
N ALA A 3 16.32 -17.24 10.79
CA ALA A 3 17.35 -16.86 11.75
C ALA A 3 17.13 -15.40 12.16
N LEU A 4 17.24 -15.11 13.47
CA LEU A 4 17.21 -13.73 13.97
C LEU A 4 18.35 -12.90 13.35
N PRO A 5 18.12 -11.63 13.03
CA PRO A 5 19.20 -10.71 12.68
C PRO A 5 20.27 -10.64 13.79
N PRO A 6 21.50 -10.21 13.48
CA PRO A 6 22.54 -10.01 14.50
C PRO A 6 22.05 -9.09 15.64
N MET A 7 22.47 -9.38 16.87
CA MET A 7 22.01 -8.65 18.07
C MET A 7 22.20 -7.13 17.94
N ALA A 8 23.35 -6.68 17.43
CA ALA A 8 23.63 -5.26 17.21
C ALA A 8 22.65 -4.60 16.23
N GLU A 9 22.19 -5.33 15.23
CA GLU A 9 21.22 -4.86 14.25
C GLU A 9 19.82 -4.74 14.89
N MET A 10 19.38 -5.73 15.65
CA MET A 10 18.11 -5.69 16.39
C MET A 10 18.08 -4.57 17.42
N GLU A 11 19.18 -4.35 18.15
CA GLU A 11 19.30 -3.24 19.11
C GLU A 11 19.21 -1.87 18.42
N ARG A 12 19.89 -1.70 17.29
CA ARG A 12 19.83 -0.50 16.46
C ARG A 12 18.41 -0.26 15.95
N ALA A 13 17.81 -1.26 15.33
CA ALA A 13 16.45 -1.17 14.77
C ALA A 13 15.42 -0.81 15.86
N THR A 14 15.52 -1.42 17.03
CA THR A 14 14.65 -1.11 18.18
C THR A 14 14.85 0.31 18.68
N THR A 15 16.08 0.78 18.76
CA THR A 15 16.41 2.12 19.26
C THR A 15 15.95 3.22 18.30
N LEU A 16 16.11 2.98 16.99
CA LEU A 16 15.67 3.87 15.91
C LEU A 16 14.17 3.74 15.61
N ARG A 17 13.49 2.75 16.20
CA ARG A 17 12.09 2.40 15.90
C ARG A 17 11.86 2.14 14.42
N ASP A 18 12.75 1.37 13.85
CA ASP A 18 12.78 1.08 12.44
C ASP A 18 11.63 0.14 12.07
N ALA A 19 10.65 0.67 11.34
CA ALA A 19 9.47 -0.07 10.91
C ALA A 19 9.78 -1.13 9.84
N ASP A 20 10.94 -1.05 9.19
CA ASP A 20 11.37 -2.05 8.20
C ASP A 20 11.62 -3.43 8.84
N TYR A 21 11.81 -3.44 10.16
CA TYR A 21 11.98 -4.68 10.93
C TYR A 21 10.68 -5.20 11.57
N ASP A 22 9.54 -4.53 11.37
CA ASP A 22 8.26 -5.03 11.85
C ASP A 22 7.91 -6.36 11.16
N GLY A 23 7.71 -7.41 11.97
CA GLY A 23 7.47 -8.77 11.49
C GLY A 23 8.75 -9.60 11.22
N VAL A 24 9.93 -9.00 11.21
CA VAL A 24 11.22 -9.72 11.12
C VAL A 24 11.61 -10.29 12.48
N PHE A 25 11.40 -9.51 13.54
CA PHE A 25 11.56 -9.95 14.92
C PHE A 25 10.63 -9.17 15.86
N PHE A 26 10.52 -9.63 17.09
CA PHE A 26 9.71 -9.01 18.14
C PHE A 26 10.59 -8.64 19.33
N VAL A 27 10.31 -7.48 19.92
CA VAL A 27 11.01 -6.97 21.11
C VAL A 27 10.15 -7.20 22.31
N ALA A 28 10.56 -8.05 23.23
CA ALA A 28 9.88 -8.29 24.49
C ALA A 28 10.58 -7.58 25.65
N VAL A 29 9.81 -7.19 26.66
CA VAL A 29 10.30 -6.47 27.84
C VAL A 29 10.15 -7.36 29.08
N ARG A 30 11.27 -7.79 29.66
CA ARG A 30 11.30 -8.73 30.78
C ARG A 30 10.47 -8.28 31.96
N THR A 31 10.51 -6.99 32.31
CA THR A 31 9.85 -6.44 33.50
C THR A 31 8.34 -6.34 33.36
N THR A 32 7.82 -6.12 32.16
CA THR A 32 6.38 -5.93 31.93
C THR A 32 5.70 -7.15 31.32
N ARG A 33 6.50 -8.14 30.86
CA ARG A 33 6.03 -9.30 30.12
C ARG A 33 5.20 -8.94 28.89
N ILE A 34 5.55 -7.81 28.22
CA ILE A 34 4.92 -7.35 26.98
C ILE A 34 5.90 -7.51 25.84
N PHE A 35 5.43 -8.01 24.68
CA PHE A 35 6.20 -7.97 23.46
C PHE A 35 5.59 -6.99 22.43
N CYS A 36 6.47 -6.37 21.65
CA CYS A 36 6.20 -5.25 20.78
C CYS A 36 6.82 -5.49 19.40
N ARG A 37 6.41 -4.69 18.42
CA ARG A 37 7.16 -4.50 17.15
C ARG A 37 8.41 -3.64 17.40
N PRO A 38 9.45 -3.75 16.58
CA PRO A 38 10.60 -2.83 16.59
C PRO A 38 10.20 -1.35 16.51
N SER A 39 9.21 -1.00 15.69
CA SER A 39 8.69 0.37 15.51
C SER A 39 7.87 0.91 16.70
N CYS A 40 7.63 0.13 17.74
CA CYS A 40 6.80 0.54 18.87
C CYS A 40 7.31 1.82 19.54
N PRO A 41 6.42 2.80 19.88
CA PRO A 41 6.84 4.01 20.59
C PRO A 41 7.28 3.76 22.03
N ALA A 42 7.14 2.55 22.57
CA ALA A 42 7.72 2.17 23.86
C ALA A 42 9.26 2.28 23.82
N ARG A 43 9.85 2.64 24.97
CA ARG A 43 11.32 2.78 25.10
C ARG A 43 11.83 1.86 26.21
N PRO A 44 11.82 0.53 26.02
CA PRO A 44 12.39 -0.36 27.02
C PRO A 44 13.89 -0.16 27.13
N LEU A 45 14.40 -0.18 28.35
CA LEU A 45 15.85 -0.12 28.59
C LEU A 45 16.51 -1.33 27.91
N PRO A 46 17.69 -1.19 27.27
CA PRO A 46 18.39 -2.28 26.59
C PRO A 46 18.54 -3.55 27.44
N LYS A 47 18.92 -3.41 28.71
CA LYS A 47 19.06 -4.53 29.65
C LYS A 47 17.79 -5.36 29.90
N ASN A 48 16.61 -4.81 29.56
CA ASN A 48 15.32 -5.48 29.73
C ASN A 48 14.76 -6.06 28.45
N ARG A 49 15.45 -5.88 27.30
CA ARG A 49 15.00 -6.38 26.00
C ARG A 49 15.32 -7.86 25.83
N VAL A 50 14.39 -8.57 25.24
CA VAL A 50 14.55 -9.94 24.73
C VAL A 50 13.99 -9.97 23.33
N TYR A 51 14.61 -10.69 22.43
CA TYR A 51 14.21 -10.74 21.03
C TYR A 51 13.71 -12.14 20.68
N PHE A 52 12.64 -12.19 19.89
CA PHE A 52 12.00 -13.42 19.40
C PHE A 52 11.85 -13.33 17.88
N ALA A 53 12.07 -14.44 17.19
CA ALA A 53 11.88 -14.51 15.74
C ALA A 53 10.38 -14.46 15.38
N THR A 54 9.53 -15.03 16.23
CA THR A 54 8.09 -15.09 15.99
C THR A 54 7.27 -14.63 17.20
N ALA A 55 6.07 -14.15 16.92
CA ALA A 55 5.10 -13.84 18.00
C ALA A 55 4.71 -15.10 18.79
N ALA A 56 4.67 -16.28 18.13
CA ALA A 56 4.36 -17.54 18.76
C ALA A 56 5.41 -17.93 19.83
N GLU A 57 6.68 -17.70 19.55
CA GLU A 57 7.77 -17.91 20.54
C GLU A 57 7.59 -17.01 21.77
N ALA A 58 7.30 -15.73 21.56
CA ALA A 58 7.06 -14.78 22.66
C ALA A 58 5.85 -15.19 23.52
N LEU A 59 4.74 -15.61 22.88
CA LEU A 59 3.55 -16.12 23.57
C LEU A 59 3.84 -17.40 24.36
N ALA A 60 4.59 -18.36 23.77
CA ALA A 60 4.92 -19.62 24.41
C ALA A 60 5.69 -19.47 25.72
N VAL A 61 6.53 -18.42 25.86
CA VAL A 61 7.25 -18.11 27.10
C VAL A 61 6.53 -17.09 27.99
N GLY A 62 5.23 -16.85 27.75
CA GLY A 62 4.35 -16.10 28.63
C GLY A 62 4.40 -14.57 28.47
N TYR A 63 4.89 -14.06 27.35
CA TYR A 63 4.74 -12.64 27.04
C TYR A 63 3.37 -12.37 26.41
N ARG A 64 2.76 -11.23 26.73
CA ARG A 64 1.50 -10.78 26.10
C ARG A 64 1.76 -9.71 25.03
N PRO A 65 0.91 -9.63 23.99
CA PRO A 65 1.06 -8.63 22.95
C PRO A 65 0.82 -7.21 23.49
N CYS A 66 1.57 -6.26 22.98
CA CYS A 66 1.40 -4.84 23.28
C CYS A 66 0.08 -4.31 22.69
N LEU A 67 -0.77 -3.72 23.54
CA LEU A 67 -2.04 -3.13 23.09
C LEU A 67 -1.86 -1.86 22.23
N ARG A 68 -0.69 -1.20 22.32
CA ARG A 68 -0.38 0.02 21.59
C ARG A 68 0.06 -0.27 20.14
N CYS A 69 1.04 -1.15 19.95
CA CYS A 69 1.55 -1.47 18.61
C CYS A 69 0.91 -2.72 17.99
N LYS A 70 0.13 -3.49 18.77
CA LYS A 70 -0.60 -4.69 18.34
C LYS A 70 0.26 -5.61 17.46
N PRO A 71 1.31 -6.23 18.03
CA PRO A 71 2.30 -6.96 17.26
C PRO A 71 1.75 -8.20 16.53
N LEU A 72 0.57 -8.68 16.92
CA LEU A 72 -0.11 -9.79 16.25
C LEU A 72 -0.84 -9.35 14.97
N ASP A 73 -1.07 -8.04 14.78
CA ASP A 73 -1.73 -7.49 13.59
C ASP A 73 -0.71 -7.27 12.43
N VAL A 74 0.52 -7.77 12.56
CA VAL A 74 1.53 -7.70 11.49
C VAL A 74 1.20 -8.76 10.45
N GLY A 75 0.80 -8.32 9.25
CA GLY A 75 0.46 -9.20 8.13
C GLY A 75 -0.99 -9.67 8.08
N GLY A 76 -1.91 -9.05 8.84
CA GLY A 76 -3.33 -9.38 8.81
C GLY A 76 -4.06 -8.83 7.59
N ALA A 77 -4.94 -9.63 6.98
CA ALA A 77 -5.98 -9.14 6.08
C ALA A 77 -6.75 -7.98 6.72
N ALA A 78 -7.34 -7.10 5.90
CA ALA A 78 -8.18 -6.02 6.40
C ALA A 78 -9.24 -6.61 7.36
N PRO A 79 -9.56 -5.93 8.47
CA PRO A 79 -10.61 -6.41 9.36
C PRO A 79 -11.89 -6.73 8.57
N ALA A 80 -12.56 -7.83 8.86
CA ALA A 80 -13.73 -8.31 8.11
C ALA A 80 -14.83 -7.24 7.98
N TRP A 81 -14.95 -6.32 8.96
CA TRP A 81 -15.89 -5.21 8.87
C TRP A 81 -15.47 -4.17 7.80
N VAL A 82 -14.18 -3.99 7.54
CA VAL A 82 -13.67 -3.10 6.49
C VAL A 82 -14.03 -3.66 5.13
N THR A 83 -13.72 -4.94 4.89
CA THR A 83 -14.07 -5.63 3.64
C THR A 83 -15.57 -5.57 3.36
N ARG A 84 -16.41 -5.78 4.41
CA ARG A 84 -17.88 -5.64 4.28
C ARG A 84 -18.31 -4.22 3.93
N LEU A 85 -17.73 -3.19 4.59
CA LEU A 85 -18.06 -1.79 4.29
C LEU A 85 -17.69 -1.41 2.86
N LEU A 86 -16.52 -1.82 2.42
CA LEU A 86 -16.04 -1.54 1.07
C LEU A 86 -16.91 -2.25 0.03
N ALA A 87 -17.25 -3.52 0.27
CA ALA A 87 -18.18 -4.27 -0.58
C ALA A 87 -19.57 -3.60 -0.66
N ALA A 88 -20.09 -3.10 0.46
CA ALA A 88 -21.36 -2.38 0.49
C ALA A 88 -21.33 -1.07 -0.32
N VAL A 89 -20.19 -0.34 -0.28
CA VAL A 89 -20.01 0.87 -1.09
C VAL A 89 -19.91 0.53 -2.58
N GLU A 90 -19.22 -0.56 -2.94
CA GLU A 90 -19.06 -0.98 -4.34
C GLU A 90 -20.37 -1.57 -4.93
N ALA A 91 -21.16 -2.24 -4.11
CA ALA A 91 -22.48 -2.75 -4.54
C ALA A 91 -23.49 -1.64 -4.85
N ALA A 92 -23.37 -0.48 -4.18
CA ALA A 92 -24.25 0.66 -4.38
C ALA A 92 -23.50 2.00 -4.27
N PRO A 93 -22.63 2.33 -5.24
CA PRO A 93 -21.73 3.48 -5.13
C PRO A 93 -22.45 4.84 -5.12
N GLY A 94 -23.70 4.92 -5.64
CA GLY A 94 -24.57 6.09 -5.54
C GLY A 94 -25.20 6.29 -4.15
N ARG A 95 -25.24 5.25 -3.31
CA ARG A 95 -25.89 5.31 -2.00
C ARG A 95 -25.06 6.09 -0.98
N ARG A 96 -25.73 6.94 -0.22
CA ARG A 96 -25.15 7.62 0.94
C ARG A 96 -25.15 6.69 2.16
N LEU A 97 -23.98 6.47 2.78
CA LEU A 97 -23.83 5.69 4.01
C LEU A 97 -23.40 6.64 5.16
N PRO A 98 -24.34 7.25 5.88
CA PRO A 98 -24.02 8.17 6.97
C PRO A 98 -23.48 7.42 8.19
N ASP A 99 -22.69 8.11 9.05
CA ASP A 99 -22.07 7.53 10.25
C ASP A 99 -23.09 6.85 11.18
N LYS A 100 -24.34 7.35 11.23
CA LYS A 100 -25.44 6.76 12.02
C LYS A 100 -25.90 5.37 11.55
N GLU A 101 -25.56 4.97 10.34
CA GLU A 101 -25.87 3.65 9.81
C GLU A 101 -24.78 2.62 10.07
N LEU A 102 -23.55 3.05 10.36
CA LEU A 102 -22.41 2.16 10.62
C LEU A 102 -22.63 1.21 11.80
N PRO A 103 -23.21 1.65 12.94
CA PRO A 103 -23.50 0.74 14.05
C PRO A 103 -24.50 -0.38 13.69
N LYS A 104 -25.43 -0.12 12.77
CA LYS A 104 -26.36 -1.16 12.27
C LYS A 104 -25.64 -2.26 11.47
N ALA A 105 -24.49 -1.92 10.89
CA ALA A 105 -23.59 -2.85 10.21
C ALA A 105 -22.54 -3.47 11.16
N GLY A 106 -22.66 -3.26 12.47
CA GLY A 106 -21.69 -3.72 13.47
C GLY A 106 -20.34 -3.01 13.42
N VAL A 107 -20.32 -1.74 12.97
CA VAL A 107 -19.09 -0.97 12.80
C VAL A 107 -19.13 0.30 13.64
N ASP A 108 -18.14 0.47 14.51
CA ASP A 108 -17.93 1.73 15.22
C ASP A 108 -17.45 2.83 14.26
N SER A 109 -18.17 3.95 14.23
CA SER A 109 -17.86 5.10 13.37
C SER A 109 -16.49 5.74 13.66
N VAL A 110 -16.04 5.71 14.92
CA VAL A 110 -14.71 6.21 15.34
C VAL A 110 -13.62 5.27 14.82
N ALA A 111 -13.84 3.95 14.96
CA ALA A 111 -12.93 2.94 14.43
C ALA A 111 -12.85 3.03 12.90
N ALA A 112 -13.97 3.19 12.20
CA ALA A 112 -14.01 3.39 10.76
C ALA A 112 -13.24 4.65 10.34
N ARG A 113 -13.49 5.80 10.98
CA ARG A 113 -12.77 7.06 10.71
C ARG A 113 -11.26 6.91 10.91
N ARG A 114 -10.83 6.26 12.00
CA ARG A 114 -9.43 6.03 12.32
C ARG A 114 -8.77 5.09 11.31
N TYR A 115 -9.42 3.99 10.98
CA TYR A 115 -8.92 3.01 10.02
C TYR A 115 -8.77 3.61 8.62
N PHE A 116 -9.81 4.29 8.13
CA PHE A 116 -9.75 4.90 6.78
C PHE A 116 -8.70 6.01 6.68
N ARG A 117 -8.54 6.85 7.72
CA ARG A 117 -7.45 7.83 7.74
C ARG A 117 -6.08 7.16 7.73
N ALA A 118 -5.91 6.05 8.46
CA ALA A 118 -4.64 5.35 8.56
C ALA A 118 -4.27 4.59 7.27
N ASN A 119 -5.24 3.98 6.60
CA ASN A 119 -5.00 3.06 5.49
C ASN A 119 -5.36 3.63 4.11
N PHE A 120 -6.20 4.66 4.05
CA PHE A 120 -6.64 5.29 2.79
C PHE A 120 -6.31 6.80 2.71
N GLY A 121 -5.67 7.37 3.73
CA GLY A 121 -5.34 8.79 3.79
C GLY A 121 -6.54 9.73 3.89
N MET A 122 -7.78 9.21 3.97
CA MET A 122 -9.02 9.97 4.02
C MET A 122 -10.03 9.34 4.98
N THR A 123 -11.09 10.09 5.35
CA THR A 123 -12.17 9.52 6.17
C THR A 123 -13.08 8.61 5.34
N PHE A 124 -13.80 7.68 5.98
CA PHE A 124 -14.79 6.84 5.30
C PHE A 124 -15.84 7.68 4.54
N GLN A 125 -16.32 8.78 5.13
CA GLN A 125 -17.26 9.67 4.46
C GLN A 125 -16.66 10.39 3.25
N ALA A 126 -15.38 10.76 3.29
CA ALA A 126 -14.70 11.32 2.13
C ALA A 126 -14.52 10.27 1.02
N TYR A 127 -14.23 9.02 1.39
CA TYR A 127 -14.18 7.89 0.48
C TYR A 127 -15.53 7.67 -0.23
N CYS A 128 -16.63 7.54 0.53
CA CYS A 128 -17.97 7.35 -0.03
C CYS A 128 -18.38 8.51 -0.95
N ARG A 129 -18.09 9.76 -0.55
CA ARG A 129 -18.37 10.93 -1.37
C ARG A 129 -17.59 10.94 -2.67
N GLY A 130 -16.28 10.66 -2.61
CA GLY A 130 -15.42 10.56 -3.79
C GLY A 130 -15.91 9.47 -4.75
N ARG A 131 -16.34 8.33 -4.20
CA ARG A 131 -16.85 7.20 -4.97
C ARG A 131 -18.15 7.55 -5.72
N ARG A 132 -19.10 8.22 -5.04
CA ARG A 132 -20.34 8.72 -5.67
C ARG A 132 -20.07 9.74 -6.77
N LEU A 133 -19.19 10.70 -6.51
CA LEU A 133 -18.84 11.72 -7.50
C LEU A 133 -18.11 11.11 -8.71
N GLY A 134 -17.28 10.09 -8.51
CA GLY A 134 -16.64 9.38 -9.60
C GLY A 134 -17.65 8.64 -10.50
N GLU A 135 -18.71 8.05 -9.91
CA GLU A 135 -19.81 7.45 -10.69
C GLU A 135 -20.63 8.51 -11.42
N ALA A 136 -20.97 9.61 -10.75
CA ALA A 136 -21.68 10.72 -11.38
C ALA A 136 -20.90 11.30 -12.57
N SER A 137 -19.57 11.42 -12.44
CA SER A 137 -18.69 11.86 -13.53
C SER A 137 -18.79 10.93 -14.74
N ARG A 138 -18.74 9.61 -14.51
CA ARG A 138 -18.87 8.62 -15.58
C ARG A 138 -20.25 8.64 -16.25
N HIS A 139 -21.32 8.90 -15.50
CA HIS A 139 -22.65 9.07 -16.06
C HIS A 139 -22.73 10.30 -16.98
N ILE A 140 -22.13 11.42 -16.56
CA ILE A 140 -22.06 12.65 -17.38
C ILE A 140 -21.25 12.38 -18.65
N GLU A 141 -20.10 11.69 -18.56
CA GLU A 141 -19.29 11.29 -19.72
C GLU A 141 -20.06 10.42 -20.73
N LYS A 142 -21.01 9.61 -20.23
CA LYS A 142 -21.92 8.79 -21.06
C LYS A 142 -23.13 9.56 -21.58
N GLY A 143 -23.22 10.85 -21.35
CA GLY A 143 -24.28 11.73 -21.86
C GLY A 143 -25.45 11.99 -20.89
N ALA A 144 -25.36 11.58 -19.62
CA ALA A 144 -26.38 11.95 -18.64
C ALA A 144 -26.36 13.46 -18.37
N THR A 145 -27.53 14.06 -18.13
CA THR A 145 -27.63 15.47 -17.71
C THR A 145 -27.06 15.67 -16.31
N LEU A 146 -26.68 16.90 -15.97
CA LEU A 146 -26.17 17.22 -14.63
C LEU A 146 -27.21 16.96 -13.54
N ASP A 147 -28.48 17.25 -13.82
CA ASP A 147 -29.59 17.03 -12.89
C ASP A 147 -29.80 15.54 -12.62
N THR A 148 -29.85 14.73 -13.69
CA THR A 148 -29.94 13.28 -13.58
C THR A 148 -28.75 12.69 -12.80
N ALA A 149 -27.54 13.08 -13.15
CA ALA A 149 -26.36 12.62 -12.45
C ALA A 149 -26.33 13.03 -10.97
N ALA A 150 -26.81 14.22 -10.63
CA ALA A 150 -26.92 14.66 -9.23
C ALA A 150 -27.94 13.84 -8.43
N LEU A 151 -29.15 13.66 -8.98
CA LEU A 151 -30.24 12.93 -8.32
C LEU A 151 -29.92 11.45 -8.13
N ASP A 152 -29.44 10.78 -9.18
CA ASP A 152 -29.09 9.35 -9.16
C ASP A 152 -27.97 9.03 -8.14
N HIS A 153 -27.15 10.03 -7.83
CA HIS A 153 -26.06 9.88 -6.86
C HIS A 153 -26.34 10.52 -5.49
N GLY A 154 -27.62 10.75 -5.18
CA GLY A 154 -28.10 11.12 -3.84
C GLY A 154 -27.72 12.55 -3.42
N TYR A 155 -27.70 13.49 -4.36
CA TYR A 155 -27.63 14.92 -4.10
C TYR A 155 -29.02 15.54 -4.15
N GLU A 156 -29.36 16.29 -3.11
CA GLU A 156 -30.69 16.92 -2.96
C GLU A 156 -30.81 18.23 -3.78
N SER A 157 -29.68 18.77 -4.23
CA SER A 157 -29.64 19.98 -5.06
C SER A 157 -28.47 19.96 -6.05
N LEU A 158 -28.68 20.57 -7.21
CA LEU A 158 -27.65 20.77 -8.22
C LEU A 158 -26.49 21.65 -7.74
N SER A 159 -26.77 22.66 -6.91
CA SER A 159 -25.74 23.51 -6.30
C SER A 159 -24.83 22.71 -5.38
N GLY A 160 -25.40 21.93 -4.45
CA GLY A 160 -24.63 21.05 -3.57
C GLY A 160 -23.83 20.01 -4.32
N PHE A 161 -24.34 19.49 -5.43
CA PHE A 161 -23.61 18.62 -6.32
C PHE A 161 -22.42 19.33 -6.98
N ARG A 162 -22.64 20.52 -7.57
CA ARG A 162 -21.61 21.34 -8.21
C ARG A 162 -20.48 21.70 -7.25
N ASP A 163 -20.82 22.11 -6.03
CA ASP A 163 -19.84 22.45 -4.99
C ASP A 163 -18.99 21.23 -4.57
N ALA A 164 -19.65 20.10 -4.33
CA ALA A 164 -18.97 18.87 -3.97
C ALA A 164 -18.07 18.36 -5.12
N PHE A 165 -18.54 18.48 -6.35
CA PHE A 165 -17.82 18.10 -7.55
C PHE A 165 -16.59 19.00 -7.75
N ALA A 166 -16.77 20.33 -7.71
CA ALA A 166 -15.69 21.31 -7.83
C ALA A 166 -14.63 21.12 -6.73
N LYS A 167 -15.04 20.86 -5.50
CA LYS A 167 -14.13 20.59 -4.37
C LYS A 167 -13.34 19.30 -4.57
N THR A 168 -13.90 18.30 -5.22
CA THR A 168 -13.25 16.99 -5.43
C THR A 168 -12.37 16.98 -6.68
N PHE A 169 -12.85 17.56 -7.78
CA PHE A 169 -12.20 17.55 -9.10
C PHE A 169 -11.46 18.85 -9.45
N GLY A 170 -11.60 19.90 -8.63
CA GLY A 170 -10.98 21.20 -8.90
C GLY A 170 -11.67 22.01 -10.01
N ARG A 171 -12.84 21.57 -10.51
CA ARG A 171 -13.60 22.17 -11.63
C ARG A 171 -15.07 21.81 -11.56
N PRO A 172 -15.98 22.61 -12.17
CA PRO A 172 -17.41 22.32 -12.18
C PRO A 172 -17.74 21.07 -13.01
N PRO A 173 -18.85 20.36 -12.70
CA PRO A 173 -19.36 19.29 -13.54
C PRO A 173 -19.82 19.88 -14.90
N GLY A 174 -19.59 19.10 -15.99
CA GLY A 174 -19.91 19.57 -17.35
C GLY A 174 -18.78 20.31 -18.07
N ALA A 175 -17.76 20.81 -17.40
CA ALA A 175 -16.48 21.03 -18.04
C ALA A 175 -15.95 19.65 -18.46
N ALA A 176 -15.36 19.52 -19.67
CA ALA A 176 -14.82 18.26 -20.14
C ALA A 176 -14.07 17.55 -19.01
N VAL A 177 -14.51 16.33 -18.66
CA VAL A 177 -13.90 15.60 -17.55
C VAL A 177 -12.52 15.22 -18.01
N GLY A 178 -11.51 16.02 -17.67
CA GLY A 178 -10.13 15.73 -17.99
C GLY A 178 -9.65 14.52 -17.18
N PRO A 179 -8.46 14.03 -17.49
CA PRO A 179 -7.93 12.82 -16.90
C PRO A 179 -7.93 12.92 -15.37
N SER A 180 -8.31 11.84 -14.71
CA SER A 180 -8.28 11.67 -13.26
C SER A 180 -7.48 10.44 -12.89
N VAL A 181 -6.93 10.44 -11.69
CA VAL A 181 -6.33 9.26 -11.09
C VAL A 181 -7.41 8.53 -10.31
N VAL A 182 -7.74 7.32 -10.73
CA VAL A 182 -8.67 6.46 -10.01
C VAL A 182 -7.91 5.63 -8.99
N VAL A 183 -8.40 5.59 -7.74
CA VAL A 183 -7.78 4.84 -6.63
C VAL A 183 -8.70 3.73 -6.14
N SER A 184 -8.14 2.56 -5.96
CA SER A 184 -8.81 1.37 -5.41
C SER A 184 -7.84 0.61 -4.50
N TRP A 185 -8.29 -0.53 -3.98
CA TRP A 185 -7.43 -1.44 -3.21
C TRP A 185 -7.62 -2.88 -3.67
N ALA A 186 -6.67 -3.73 -3.30
CA ALA A 186 -6.74 -5.18 -3.45
C ALA A 186 -6.34 -5.86 -2.15
N GLU A 187 -7.03 -6.94 -1.80
CA GLU A 187 -6.60 -7.84 -0.74
C GLU A 187 -5.35 -8.61 -1.17
N SER A 188 -4.44 -8.82 -0.23
CA SER A 188 -3.25 -9.63 -0.48
C SER A 188 -2.78 -10.34 0.80
N PRO A 189 -1.99 -11.44 0.68
CA PRO A 189 -1.40 -12.12 1.83
C PRO A 189 -0.44 -11.26 2.65
N ILE A 190 0.01 -10.14 2.09
CA ILE A 190 1.00 -9.23 2.69
C ILE A 190 0.39 -7.87 3.04
N ASN A 191 -0.85 -7.85 3.48
CA ASN A 191 -1.72 -6.71 3.74
C ASN A 191 -2.39 -6.14 2.48
N PRO A 192 -3.49 -5.39 2.64
CA PRO A 192 -4.13 -4.71 1.54
C PRO A 192 -3.18 -3.79 0.80
N LEU A 193 -3.31 -3.76 -0.50
CA LEU A 193 -2.56 -2.92 -1.42
C LEU A 193 -3.45 -1.79 -1.92
N VAL A 194 -2.88 -0.59 -2.07
CA VAL A 194 -3.54 0.54 -2.74
C VAL A 194 -3.05 0.61 -4.17
N LEU A 195 -4.01 0.65 -5.10
CA LEU A 195 -3.75 0.80 -6.52
C LEU A 195 -4.25 2.16 -6.99
N ALA A 196 -3.47 2.82 -7.85
CA ALA A 196 -3.96 3.99 -8.57
C ALA A 196 -3.61 3.88 -10.05
N ALA A 197 -4.55 4.28 -10.92
CA ALA A 197 -4.36 4.26 -12.36
C ALA A 197 -4.97 5.49 -13.01
N THR A 198 -4.39 5.90 -14.13
CA THR A 198 -4.93 6.84 -15.11
C THR A 198 -5.62 6.06 -16.24
N SER A 199 -6.04 6.75 -17.30
CA SER A 199 -6.47 6.11 -18.56
C SER A 199 -5.32 5.39 -19.29
N GLU A 200 -4.07 5.73 -18.99
CA GLU A 200 -2.89 5.19 -19.69
C GLU A 200 -2.31 3.95 -19.01
N GLY A 201 -2.51 3.80 -17.69
CA GLY A 201 -1.98 2.65 -16.97
C GLY A 201 -1.92 2.84 -15.46
N LEU A 202 -1.37 1.84 -14.80
CA LEU A 202 -1.16 1.81 -13.36
C LEU A 202 -0.01 2.76 -12.98
N CYS A 203 -0.26 3.70 -12.09
CA CYS A 203 0.73 4.69 -11.63
C CYS A 203 1.12 4.55 -10.15
N LEU A 204 0.37 3.74 -9.38
CA LEU A 204 0.66 3.40 -8.00
C LEU A 204 0.23 1.95 -7.71
N LEU A 205 1.09 1.22 -7.02
CA LEU A 205 0.80 -0.02 -6.31
C LEU A 205 1.65 -0.01 -5.04
N GLU A 206 1.02 0.25 -3.90
CA GLU A 206 1.74 0.51 -2.65
C GLU A 206 1.05 -0.17 -1.46
N PHE A 207 1.83 -0.42 -0.43
CA PHE A 207 1.35 -0.97 0.83
C PHE A 207 0.64 0.09 1.67
N THR A 208 -0.29 -0.35 2.52
CA THR A 208 -1.14 0.55 3.32
C THR A 208 -0.46 1.15 4.56
N GLU A 209 0.87 1.12 4.68
CA GLU A 209 1.56 1.85 5.75
C GLU A 209 1.37 3.36 5.60
N ARG A 210 0.76 3.95 6.62
CA ARG A 210 0.29 5.34 6.61
C ARG A 210 1.31 6.34 6.10
N THR A 211 2.51 6.37 6.68
CA THR A 211 3.51 7.40 6.38
C THR A 211 4.04 7.30 4.95
N ARG A 212 4.19 6.07 4.45
CA ARG A 212 4.67 5.83 3.10
C ARG A 212 3.58 6.14 2.08
N LEU A 213 2.37 5.64 2.30
CA LEU A 213 1.23 5.85 1.41
C LEU A 213 0.91 7.35 1.26
N GLU A 214 0.87 8.11 2.38
CA GLU A 214 0.64 9.56 2.34
C GLU A 214 1.68 10.30 1.47
N ARG A 215 2.97 9.93 1.59
CA ARG A 215 4.05 10.50 0.77
C ARG A 215 3.91 10.14 -0.71
N GLN A 216 3.55 8.90 -1.01
CA GLN A 216 3.40 8.44 -2.39
C GLN A 216 2.19 9.09 -3.07
N VAL A 217 1.06 9.23 -2.37
CA VAL A 217 -0.14 9.91 -2.87
C VAL A 217 0.12 11.40 -3.08
N ALA A 218 0.83 12.07 -2.16
CA ALA A 218 1.23 13.46 -2.33
C ALA A 218 2.12 13.65 -3.56
N ALA A 219 3.16 12.83 -3.69
CA ALA A 219 4.06 12.87 -4.84
C ALA A 219 3.34 12.55 -6.17
N LEU A 220 2.37 11.63 -6.16
CA LEU A 220 1.57 11.33 -7.34
C LEU A 220 0.73 12.55 -7.77
N ARG A 221 0.12 13.25 -6.81
CA ARG A 221 -0.64 14.48 -7.05
C ARG A 221 0.24 15.57 -7.66
N ASP A 222 1.44 15.77 -7.10
CA ASP A 222 2.38 16.78 -7.58
C ASP A 222 2.89 16.48 -9.00
N TYR A 223 3.09 15.19 -9.34
CA TYR A 223 3.54 14.78 -10.67
C TYR A 223 2.46 14.86 -11.74
N LEU A 224 1.26 14.40 -11.43
CA LEU A 224 0.20 14.23 -12.42
C LEU A 224 -0.71 15.46 -12.52
N CYS A 225 -0.74 16.31 -11.50
CA CYS A 225 -1.63 17.49 -11.41
C CYS A 225 -3.10 17.12 -11.70
N MET A 226 -3.50 15.89 -11.35
CA MET A 226 -4.84 15.33 -11.60
C MET A 226 -5.61 15.12 -10.29
N PRO A 227 -6.93 15.24 -10.28
CA PRO A 227 -7.75 14.86 -9.14
C PRO A 227 -7.64 13.36 -8.89
N ILE A 228 -7.57 12.97 -7.60
CA ILE A 228 -7.55 11.57 -7.17
C ILE A 228 -8.93 11.21 -6.66
N VAL A 229 -9.57 10.21 -7.27
CA VAL A 229 -10.93 9.78 -6.95
C VAL A 229 -10.98 8.29 -6.65
N PRO A 230 -11.70 7.88 -5.59
CA PRO A 230 -11.97 6.47 -5.36
C PRO A 230 -12.79 5.88 -6.50
N GLY A 231 -12.43 4.68 -6.93
CA GLY A 231 -13.15 3.98 -8.00
C GLY A 231 -12.34 2.84 -8.59
N THR A 232 -12.72 2.44 -9.79
CA THR A 232 -12.00 1.43 -10.56
C THR A 232 -12.00 1.77 -12.05
N ASN A 233 -11.06 1.21 -12.80
CA ASN A 233 -10.99 1.23 -14.26
C ASN A 233 -10.41 -0.09 -14.77
N ALA A 234 -10.34 -0.27 -16.07
CA ALA A 234 -9.86 -1.52 -16.69
C ALA A 234 -8.44 -1.90 -16.23
N HIS A 235 -7.54 -0.92 -16.03
CA HIS A 235 -6.18 -1.17 -15.57
C HIS A 235 -6.13 -1.64 -14.11
N ILE A 236 -6.95 -1.06 -13.23
CA ILE A 236 -7.06 -1.49 -11.83
C ILE A 236 -7.63 -2.90 -11.74
N GLU A 237 -8.70 -3.20 -12.45
CA GLU A 237 -9.31 -4.55 -12.41
C GLU A 237 -8.35 -5.61 -12.97
N ARG A 238 -7.65 -5.30 -14.06
CA ARG A 238 -6.59 -6.17 -14.58
C ARG A 238 -5.47 -6.36 -13.56
N ALA A 239 -4.99 -5.29 -12.93
CA ALA A 239 -3.95 -5.37 -11.92
C ALA A 239 -4.36 -6.23 -10.72
N LYS A 240 -5.59 -6.11 -10.25
CA LYS A 240 -6.14 -6.95 -9.16
C LYS A 240 -6.15 -8.42 -9.56
N HIS A 241 -6.62 -8.73 -10.77
CA HIS A 241 -6.65 -10.09 -11.28
C HIS A 241 -5.25 -10.68 -11.37
N GLU A 242 -4.32 -9.95 -11.99
CA GLU A 242 -2.93 -10.38 -12.15
C GLU A 242 -2.20 -10.55 -10.79
N LEU A 243 -2.49 -9.70 -9.80
CA LEU A 243 -1.96 -9.83 -8.45
C LEU A 243 -2.50 -11.08 -7.74
N ALA A 244 -3.79 -11.38 -7.90
CA ALA A 244 -4.39 -12.59 -7.32
C ALA A 244 -3.74 -13.86 -7.89
N GLU A 245 -3.47 -13.88 -9.20
CA GLU A 245 -2.76 -14.99 -9.85
C GLU A 245 -1.29 -15.09 -9.39
N TYR A 246 -0.59 -13.94 -9.26
CA TYR A 246 0.78 -13.89 -8.77
C TYR A 246 0.91 -14.46 -7.35
N PHE A 247 0.06 -14.02 -6.43
CA PHE A 247 0.07 -14.55 -5.05
C PHE A 247 -0.34 -16.02 -4.95
N ALA A 248 -1.11 -16.52 -5.92
CA ALA A 248 -1.44 -17.93 -6.03
C ALA A 248 -0.35 -18.76 -6.74
N GLY A 249 0.78 -18.15 -7.14
CA GLY A 249 1.87 -18.82 -7.87
C GLY A 249 1.53 -19.21 -9.31
N ARG A 250 0.47 -18.68 -9.89
CA ARG A 250 0.03 -18.98 -11.26
C ARG A 250 0.51 -17.99 -12.31
N ARG A 251 1.06 -16.84 -11.88
CA ARG A 251 1.55 -15.77 -12.76
C ARG A 251 2.97 -15.38 -12.40
N ARG A 252 3.82 -15.16 -13.40
CA ARG A 252 5.21 -14.71 -13.24
C ARG A 252 5.45 -13.31 -13.82
N ASP A 253 4.68 -12.92 -14.83
CA ASP A 253 4.82 -11.65 -15.55
C ASP A 253 3.51 -10.87 -15.51
N PHE A 254 3.63 -9.55 -15.36
CA PHE A 254 2.51 -8.62 -15.38
C PHE A 254 2.35 -8.00 -16.76
N THR A 255 1.10 -7.88 -17.23
CA THR A 255 0.76 -7.37 -18.56
C THR A 255 -0.08 -6.08 -18.50
N VAL A 256 -0.47 -5.65 -17.28
CA VAL A 256 -1.11 -4.35 -17.10
C VAL A 256 -0.17 -3.23 -17.53
N PRO A 257 -0.62 -2.25 -18.33
CA PRO A 257 0.20 -1.09 -18.66
C PRO A 257 0.66 -0.34 -17.40
N LEU A 258 1.96 -0.02 -17.31
CA LEU A 258 2.55 0.71 -16.20
C LEU A 258 2.86 2.15 -16.63
N CYS A 259 2.48 3.12 -15.81
CA CYS A 259 2.74 4.54 -15.99
C CYS A 259 3.53 5.09 -14.78
N PRO A 260 4.81 4.70 -14.60
CA PRO A 260 5.61 5.08 -13.44
C PRO A 260 5.95 6.57 -13.48
N THR A 261 5.59 7.30 -12.42
CA THR A 261 5.89 8.72 -12.26
C THR A 261 7.18 8.90 -11.46
N GLY A 262 8.18 9.59 -12.04
CA GLY A 262 9.47 9.80 -11.39
C GLY A 262 10.45 10.58 -12.25
N THR A 263 11.61 10.92 -11.68
CA THR A 263 12.69 11.58 -12.44
C THR A 263 13.22 10.68 -13.56
N PRO A 264 13.90 11.23 -14.59
CA PRO A 264 14.48 10.42 -15.64
C PRO A 264 15.41 9.31 -15.12
N PHE A 265 16.23 9.61 -14.11
CA PHE A 265 17.09 8.60 -13.47
C PHE A 265 16.31 7.50 -12.76
N GLN A 266 15.23 7.85 -12.02
CA GLN A 266 14.38 6.87 -11.37
C GLN A 266 13.72 5.94 -12.40
N ARG A 267 13.18 6.48 -13.48
CA ARG A 267 12.58 5.68 -14.57
C ARG A 267 13.60 4.75 -15.19
N GLN A 268 14.82 5.22 -15.47
CA GLN A 268 15.91 4.38 -15.95
C GLN A 268 16.18 3.18 -15.01
N VAL A 269 16.23 3.43 -13.69
CA VAL A 269 16.42 2.35 -12.71
C VAL A 269 15.24 1.38 -12.73
N TRP A 270 14.01 1.88 -12.77
CA TRP A 270 12.81 1.04 -12.76
C TRP A 270 12.66 0.21 -14.05
N ASP A 271 13.07 0.75 -15.21
CA ASP A 271 13.12 0.00 -16.47
C ASP A 271 14.11 -1.17 -16.40
N GLN A 272 15.24 -1.01 -15.69
CA GLN A 272 16.17 -2.11 -15.47
C GLN A 272 15.63 -3.13 -14.46
N LEU A 273 14.86 -2.70 -13.45
CA LEU A 273 14.20 -3.63 -12.51
C LEU A 273 13.27 -4.61 -13.23
N LEU A 274 12.54 -4.16 -14.25
CA LEU A 274 11.65 -5.02 -15.05
C LEU A 274 12.40 -6.14 -15.79
N ARG A 275 13.73 -6.03 -15.94
CA ARG A 275 14.57 -7.07 -16.55
C ARG A 275 15.07 -8.12 -15.57
N VAL A 276 14.89 -7.90 -14.25
CA VAL A 276 15.28 -8.89 -13.25
C VAL A 276 14.31 -10.07 -13.31
N PRO A 277 14.76 -11.28 -13.68
CA PRO A 277 13.86 -12.40 -13.90
C PRO A 277 13.11 -12.79 -12.62
N TYR A 278 11.93 -13.40 -12.78
CA TYR A 278 11.16 -13.97 -11.68
C TYR A 278 11.99 -15.01 -10.91
N GLY A 279 11.99 -14.94 -9.59
CA GLY A 279 12.74 -15.82 -8.71
C GLY A 279 14.25 -15.59 -8.66
N LYS A 280 14.80 -14.68 -9.47
CA LYS A 280 16.23 -14.31 -9.44
C LYS A 280 16.42 -12.96 -8.74
N THR A 281 17.65 -12.75 -8.27
CA THR A 281 18.01 -11.50 -7.58
C THR A 281 19.23 -10.85 -8.24
N TRP A 282 19.25 -9.53 -8.26
CA TRP A 282 20.43 -8.73 -8.59
C TRP A 282 20.97 -8.03 -7.35
N SER A 283 22.27 -7.78 -7.32
CA SER A 283 22.83 -6.87 -6.32
C SER A 283 22.60 -5.41 -6.73
N TYR A 284 22.70 -4.47 -5.78
CA TYR A 284 22.71 -3.03 -6.09
C TYR A 284 23.83 -2.65 -7.07
N ALA A 285 24.96 -3.38 -7.07
CA ALA A 285 26.04 -3.18 -8.01
C ALA A 285 25.68 -3.66 -9.43
N ASP A 286 24.95 -4.76 -9.56
CA ASP A 286 24.44 -5.23 -10.85
C ASP A 286 23.46 -4.22 -11.45
N LEU A 287 22.54 -3.72 -10.62
CA LEU A 287 21.57 -2.70 -11.04
C LEU A 287 22.28 -1.39 -11.43
N ALA A 288 23.34 -0.98 -10.71
CA ALA A 288 24.13 0.20 -11.07
C ALA A 288 24.79 0.02 -12.44
N ARG A 289 25.38 -1.13 -12.70
CA ARG A 289 25.97 -1.46 -14.02
C ARG A 289 24.91 -1.45 -15.13
N ALA A 290 23.72 -2.00 -14.88
CA ALA A 290 22.64 -2.05 -15.85
C ALA A 290 22.14 -0.64 -16.26
N VAL A 291 22.16 0.33 -15.36
CA VAL A 291 21.84 1.74 -15.68
C VAL A 291 23.07 2.54 -16.16
N LYS A 292 24.14 1.85 -16.55
CA LYS A 292 25.40 2.44 -17.04
C LYS A 292 26.06 3.41 -16.03
N GLN A 293 25.90 3.13 -14.75
CA GLN A 293 26.55 3.85 -13.65
C GLN A 293 27.72 3.05 -13.09
N SER A 294 28.67 3.75 -12.48
CA SER A 294 29.73 3.09 -11.72
C SER A 294 29.13 2.24 -10.58
N PRO A 295 29.71 1.08 -10.25
CA PRO A 295 29.32 0.30 -9.08
C PRO A 295 29.32 1.11 -7.76
N ALA A 296 30.09 2.19 -7.68
CA ALA A 296 30.07 3.12 -6.56
C ALA A 296 28.75 3.90 -6.42
N ALA A 297 27.92 3.96 -7.48
CA ALA A 297 26.61 4.60 -7.45
C ALA A 297 25.51 3.77 -6.76
N CYS A 298 25.85 2.67 -6.08
CA CYS A 298 24.90 1.79 -5.39
C CYS A 298 23.94 2.55 -4.45
N ARG A 299 24.40 3.63 -3.78
CA ARG A 299 23.54 4.45 -2.92
C ARG A 299 22.46 5.19 -3.71
N ALA A 300 22.81 5.82 -4.83
CA ALA A 300 21.86 6.54 -5.68
C ALA A 300 20.85 5.59 -6.32
N VAL A 301 21.32 4.46 -6.82
CA VAL A 301 20.48 3.39 -7.39
C VAL A 301 19.57 2.80 -6.31
N GLY A 302 20.09 2.55 -5.10
CA GLY A 302 19.30 2.07 -3.96
C GLY A 302 18.20 3.05 -3.54
N GLN A 303 18.48 4.35 -3.56
CA GLN A 303 17.46 5.37 -3.32
C GLN A 303 16.38 5.39 -4.41
N ALA A 304 16.76 5.28 -5.69
CA ALA A 304 15.81 5.19 -6.80
C ALA A 304 14.96 3.92 -6.72
N ASN A 305 15.58 2.76 -6.40
CA ASN A 305 14.92 1.50 -6.12
C ASN A 305 13.87 1.64 -4.99
N GLY A 306 14.25 2.26 -3.88
CA GLY A 306 13.37 2.50 -2.73
C GLY A 306 12.25 3.52 -2.99
N ARG A 307 12.33 4.32 -4.06
CA ARG A 307 11.29 5.26 -4.47
C ARG A 307 10.32 4.70 -5.52
N ASN A 308 10.43 3.42 -5.85
CA ASN A 308 9.47 2.74 -6.70
C ASN A 308 8.05 2.87 -6.11
N ARG A 309 7.11 3.34 -6.95
CA ARG A 309 5.70 3.54 -6.59
C ARG A 309 4.79 2.41 -7.05
N ILE A 310 5.30 1.48 -7.85
CA ILE A 310 4.54 0.35 -8.37
C ILE A 310 5.21 -0.93 -7.86
N ALA A 311 5.13 -1.12 -6.54
CA ALA A 311 5.74 -2.28 -5.87
C ALA A 311 5.23 -3.60 -6.48
N ILE A 312 5.99 -4.67 -6.36
CA ILE A 312 5.71 -6.01 -6.89
C ILE A 312 5.81 -6.06 -8.42
N MET A 313 5.00 -5.30 -9.16
CA MET A 313 5.00 -5.28 -10.63
C MET A 313 6.29 -4.72 -11.20
N ILE A 314 6.83 -3.64 -10.59
CA ILE A 314 8.24 -3.26 -10.78
C ILE A 314 9.00 -3.91 -9.63
N PRO A 315 9.80 -4.97 -9.88
CA PRO A 315 10.24 -5.90 -8.85
C PRO A 315 11.45 -5.40 -8.05
N CYS A 316 11.31 -4.25 -7.37
CA CYS A 316 12.35 -3.69 -6.51
C CYS A 316 12.73 -4.60 -5.33
N HIS A 317 11.88 -5.57 -4.96
CA HIS A 317 12.16 -6.60 -3.99
C HIS A 317 13.23 -7.61 -4.45
N ARG A 318 13.46 -7.77 -5.76
CA ARG A 318 14.49 -8.67 -6.30
C ARG A 318 15.92 -8.09 -6.22
N VAL A 319 16.09 -6.85 -5.68
CA VAL A 319 17.43 -6.28 -5.50
C VAL A 319 17.89 -6.47 -4.06
N VAL A 320 19.03 -7.13 -3.88
CA VAL A 320 19.61 -7.53 -2.59
C VAL A 320 21.04 -6.97 -2.42
N ASN A 321 21.62 -7.10 -1.23
CA ASN A 321 23.02 -6.76 -1.03
C ASN A 321 23.94 -7.78 -1.72
N LYS A 322 25.21 -7.40 -1.92
CA LYS A 322 26.22 -8.26 -2.58
C LYS A 322 26.45 -9.58 -1.84
N ASP A 323 26.29 -9.58 -0.52
CA ASP A 323 26.42 -10.76 0.35
C ASP A 323 25.14 -11.63 0.40
N GLY A 324 24.11 -11.27 -0.39
CA GLY A 324 22.82 -11.95 -0.42
C GLY A 324 21.85 -11.54 0.69
N SER A 325 22.24 -10.68 1.62
CA SER A 325 21.34 -10.13 2.62
C SER A 325 20.28 -9.20 1.99
N LEU A 326 19.09 -9.13 2.58
CA LEU A 326 17.93 -8.50 1.93
C LEU A 326 18.11 -7.01 1.58
N GLY A 327 18.93 -6.26 2.35
CA GLY A 327 19.00 -4.81 2.23
C GLY A 327 17.65 -4.15 2.59
N GLY A 328 17.56 -2.83 2.41
CA GLY A 328 16.33 -2.09 2.70
C GLY A 328 15.19 -2.40 1.72
N TYR A 329 13.94 -2.29 2.19
CA TYR A 329 12.74 -2.39 1.36
C TYR A 329 11.66 -1.45 1.87
N GLY A 330 11.12 -0.62 1.00
CA GLY A 330 10.14 0.39 1.40
C GLY A 330 8.84 -0.16 1.95
N GLY A 331 8.48 -1.38 1.63
CA GLY A 331 7.33 -2.11 2.19
C GLY A 331 7.65 -2.94 3.43
N GLY A 332 8.87 -2.81 4.01
CA GLY A 332 9.33 -3.63 5.13
C GLY A 332 9.97 -4.95 4.69
N LEU A 333 11.03 -5.34 5.38
CA LEU A 333 11.86 -6.52 5.01
C LEU A 333 11.06 -7.82 4.97
N TRP A 334 10.10 -8.00 5.86
CA TRP A 334 9.28 -9.21 5.89
C TRP A 334 8.47 -9.44 4.60
N ARG A 335 7.99 -8.35 3.95
CA ARG A 335 7.31 -8.45 2.66
C ARG A 335 8.28 -8.80 1.54
N LYS A 336 9.49 -8.23 1.58
CA LYS A 336 10.54 -8.58 0.62
C LYS A 336 10.89 -10.06 0.73
N GLU A 337 11.07 -10.55 1.95
CA GLU A 337 11.33 -11.96 2.22
C GLU A 337 10.18 -12.84 1.73
N PHE A 338 8.93 -12.47 2.03
CA PHE A 338 7.74 -13.18 1.57
C PHE A 338 7.68 -13.27 0.04
N LEU A 339 7.90 -12.15 -0.66
CA LEU A 339 7.84 -12.11 -2.13
C LEU A 339 8.94 -12.97 -2.75
N LEU A 340 10.17 -12.88 -2.24
CA LEU A 340 11.29 -13.72 -2.71
C LEU A 340 11.06 -15.20 -2.42
N ALA A 341 10.50 -15.55 -1.27
CA ALA A 341 10.16 -16.91 -0.92
C ALA A 341 9.02 -17.46 -1.79
N LEU A 342 7.97 -16.66 -2.05
CA LEU A 342 6.88 -17.01 -2.95
C LEU A 342 7.40 -17.32 -4.36
N GLU A 343 8.27 -16.46 -4.89
CA GLU A 343 8.82 -16.63 -6.23
C GLU A 343 9.69 -17.87 -6.36
N ARG A 344 10.56 -18.13 -5.38
CA ARG A 344 11.39 -19.35 -5.34
C ARG A 344 10.54 -20.62 -5.25
N LYS A 345 9.58 -20.64 -4.33
CA LYS A 345 8.65 -21.77 -4.17
C LYS A 345 7.90 -22.07 -5.48
N THR A 346 7.47 -21.03 -6.21
CA THR A 346 6.77 -21.19 -7.50
C THR A 346 7.67 -21.78 -8.59
N LEU A 347 9.00 -21.64 -8.47
CA LEU A 347 9.97 -22.25 -9.37
C LEU A 347 10.39 -23.67 -8.96
N GLY A 348 9.97 -24.15 -7.77
CA GLY A 348 10.37 -25.43 -7.21
C GLY A 348 11.77 -25.41 -6.55
N GLU A 349 12.25 -24.20 -6.23
CA GLU A 349 13.55 -23.96 -5.54
C GLU A 349 13.38 -23.82 -4.02
#